data_ec2a0da4362cb56a68422d79c790f63d
#
_entry.id   ec2a0da4362cb56a68422d79c790f63d
#
_cell.length_a   1.000
_cell.length_b   1.000
_cell.length_c   1.000
_cell.angle_alpha   90.00
_cell.angle_beta   90.00
_cell.angle_gamma   90.00
#
_symmetry.space_group_name_H-M   'P 1'
#
loop_
_entity.id
_entity.type
_entity.pdbx_description
1 polymer ?
#
loop_
_entity_poly.entity_id
_entity_poly.type
_entity_poly.pdbx_seq_one_letter_code
_entity_poly.pdbx_strand_id
1 'polypeptide(L)'
;MLTKRIIPCLDVKEGRTVKGIHFENLTDVGDPVTLGQHYAREGADELVYLDISATQQGRNTFTQLVERIADGINIPFTVGGGIASLADASRLLDAGADKVSINSAAVARPELIEEIAQRYGSQFVVVAIDAKQRPDGEWYITTHGGTRFTDRELFAWAHEAQERGAGEILLTSMNHDGTRSGYPIPLFARLTADLRIPVIASGGAGCAGHIVEVLTAGGADAALAASIFHYGETTIAEVKQALAARGVSVRA
;
A
#
# COMPACT_ATOMS: atom_id res chain seq x y z
N MET A 1 -20.46 -2.62 10.93
CA MET A 1 -19.55 -1.76 10.16
C MET A 1 -18.18 -2.42 10.24
N LEU A 2 -17.47 -2.57 9.12
CA LEU A 2 -16.11 -3.14 9.16
C LEU A 2 -15.16 -2.15 9.85
N THR A 3 -14.18 -2.67 10.60
CA THR A 3 -13.16 -1.84 11.26
C THR A 3 -12.22 -1.22 10.24
N LYS A 4 -11.85 0.03 10.44
CA LYS A 4 -10.82 0.71 9.63
C LYS A 4 -9.43 0.20 10.01
N ARG A 5 -8.52 0.14 9.04
CA ARG A 5 -7.17 -0.44 9.20
C ARG A 5 -6.10 0.64 9.12
N ILE A 6 -5.09 0.55 9.98
CA ILE A 6 -3.88 1.38 9.95
C ILE A 6 -2.72 0.50 9.50
N ILE A 7 -2.08 0.90 8.41
CA ILE A 7 -1.10 0.08 7.69
C ILE A 7 0.23 0.84 7.57
N PRO A 8 1.23 0.54 8.40
CA PRO A 8 2.60 0.99 8.17
C PRO A 8 3.17 0.39 6.87
N CYS A 9 3.87 1.24 6.08
CA CYS A 9 4.55 0.82 4.86
C CYS A 9 6.07 0.90 5.05
N LEU A 10 6.77 -0.17 4.66
CA LEU A 10 8.21 -0.30 4.75
C LEU A 10 8.80 -0.48 3.33
N ASP A 11 9.45 0.57 2.82
CA ASP A 11 10.21 0.47 1.57
C ASP A 11 11.51 -0.27 1.85
N VAL A 12 11.76 -1.36 1.13
CA VAL A 12 12.94 -2.22 1.35
C VAL A 12 13.90 -2.12 0.16
N LYS A 13 15.15 -1.82 0.46
CA LYS A 13 16.25 -1.85 -0.50
C LYS A 13 17.43 -2.61 0.10
N GLU A 14 17.92 -3.61 -0.63
CA GLU A 14 19.08 -4.43 -0.21
C GLU A 14 18.93 -5.00 1.21
N GLY A 15 17.69 -5.42 1.59
CA GLY A 15 17.40 -6.02 2.88
C GLY A 15 17.27 -5.03 4.05
N ARG A 16 17.28 -3.71 3.78
CA ARG A 16 17.11 -2.65 4.78
C ARG A 16 15.84 -1.85 4.49
N THR A 17 15.16 -1.42 5.54
CA THR A 17 14.08 -0.43 5.40
C THR A 17 14.71 0.93 5.14
N VAL A 18 14.23 1.59 4.09
CA VAL A 18 14.71 2.90 3.71
C VAL A 18 13.54 3.88 3.57
N LYS A 19 13.81 5.17 3.72
CA LYS A 19 12.84 6.23 3.44
C LYS A 19 13.50 7.39 2.72
N GLY A 20 12.82 7.89 1.69
CA GLY A 20 13.21 9.07 0.93
C GLY A 20 11.97 9.83 0.45
N ILE A 21 12.18 10.96 -0.20
CA ILE A 21 11.14 11.71 -0.90
C ILE A 21 11.21 11.29 -2.37
N HIS A 22 10.10 10.84 -2.94
CA HIS A 22 10.03 10.33 -4.33
C HIS A 22 11.09 9.26 -4.67
N PHE A 23 11.43 8.39 -3.69
CA PHE A 23 12.48 7.36 -3.79
C PHE A 23 13.89 7.91 -4.02
N GLU A 24 14.13 9.20 -3.76
CA GLU A 24 15.44 9.84 -3.80
C GLU A 24 15.97 10.12 -2.39
N ASN A 25 17.30 10.24 -2.25
CA ASN A 25 17.99 10.53 -0.98
C ASN A 25 17.58 9.56 0.14
N LEU A 26 17.60 8.26 -0.17
CA LEU A 26 17.17 7.21 0.76
C LEU A 26 18.02 7.20 2.03
N THR A 27 17.35 7.27 3.17
CA THR A 27 17.95 7.12 4.51
C THR A 27 17.57 5.73 5.04
N ASP A 28 18.54 5.03 5.64
CA ASP A 28 18.30 3.77 6.34
C ASP A 28 17.47 4.04 7.62
N VAL A 29 16.35 3.36 7.74
CA VAL A 29 15.43 3.47 8.88
C VAL A 29 15.61 2.31 9.86
N GLY A 30 16.07 1.15 9.38
CA GLY A 30 16.29 0.00 10.23
C GLY A 30 16.09 -1.36 9.56
N ASP A 31 16.14 -2.41 10.39
CA ASP A 31 15.87 -3.79 9.95
C ASP A 31 14.35 -3.98 9.76
N PRO A 32 13.90 -4.46 8.57
CA PRO A 32 12.48 -4.59 8.27
C PRO A 32 11.74 -5.59 9.16
N VAL A 33 12.39 -6.64 9.63
CA VAL A 33 11.78 -7.63 10.54
C VAL A 33 11.54 -6.99 11.91
N THR A 34 12.54 -6.32 12.45
CA THR A 34 12.46 -5.63 13.75
C THR A 34 11.40 -4.52 13.76
N LEU A 35 11.36 -3.73 12.67
CA LEU A 35 10.35 -2.68 12.51
C LEU A 35 8.93 -3.25 12.37
N GLY A 36 8.77 -4.34 11.60
CA GLY A 36 7.48 -5.01 11.48
C GLY A 36 6.97 -5.54 12.82
N GLN A 37 7.84 -6.19 13.61
CA GLN A 37 7.51 -6.65 14.95
C GLN A 37 7.15 -5.48 15.90
N HIS A 38 7.83 -4.35 15.75
CA HIS A 38 7.52 -3.16 16.53
C HIS A 38 6.12 -2.64 16.20
N TYR A 39 5.78 -2.45 14.92
CA TYR A 39 4.47 -1.99 14.51
C TYR A 39 3.34 -2.98 14.83
N ALA A 40 3.60 -4.28 14.73
CA ALA A 40 2.63 -5.30 15.16
C ALA A 40 2.31 -5.18 16.66
N ARG A 41 3.34 -4.95 17.51
CA ARG A 41 3.16 -4.71 18.95
C ARG A 41 2.45 -3.39 19.27
N GLU A 42 2.65 -2.35 18.44
CA GLU A 42 1.96 -1.07 18.55
C GLU A 42 0.51 -1.12 18.07
N GLY A 43 0.06 -2.27 17.57
CA GLY A 43 -1.31 -2.50 17.13
C GLY A 43 -1.61 -2.15 15.68
N ALA A 44 -0.62 -2.22 14.78
CA ALA A 44 -0.88 -2.17 13.34
C ALA A 44 -1.87 -3.27 12.94
N ASP A 45 -2.78 -2.96 12.02
CA ASP A 45 -3.75 -3.93 11.56
C ASP A 45 -3.20 -4.83 10.46
N GLU A 46 -2.31 -4.30 9.63
CA GLU A 46 -1.57 -4.96 8.55
C GLU A 46 -0.25 -4.23 8.33
N LEU A 47 0.68 -4.85 7.58
CA LEU A 47 1.90 -4.21 7.11
C LEU A 47 2.00 -4.29 5.59
N VAL A 48 2.68 -3.33 4.98
CA VAL A 48 3.06 -3.40 3.56
C VAL A 48 4.58 -3.31 3.45
N TYR A 49 5.18 -4.25 2.72
CA TYR A 49 6.59 -4.24 2.36
C TYR A 49 6.74 -4.08 0.85
N LEU A 50 7.46 -3.06 0.43
CA LEU A 50 7.71 -2.76 -0.97
C LEU A 50 9.18 -2.98 -1.30
N ASP A 51 9.49 -4.00 -2.11
CA ASP A 51 10.82 -4.16 -2.68
C ASP A 51 11.05 -3.08 -3.75
N ILE A 52 11.90 -2.14 -3.45
CA ILE A 52 12.34 -1.10 -4.38
C ILE A 52 13.70 -1.42 -5.03
N SER A 53 14.20 -2.67 -4.86
CA SER A 53 15.44 -3.14 -5.46
C SER A 53 15.24 -3.49 -6.94
N ALA A 54 16.07 -2.96 -7.83
CA ALA A 54 15.90 -3.13 -9.28
C ALA A 54 16.51 -4.45 -9.84
N THR A 55 17.21 -5.28 -9.03
CA THR A 55 18.03 -6.39 -9.52
C THR A 55 17.41 -7.76 -9.26
N GLN A 56 17.72 -8.74 -10.16
CA GLN A 56 17.30 -10.13 -10.01
C GLN A 56 17.91 -10.81 -8.77
N GLN A 57 19.11 -10.41 -8.37
CA GLN A 57 19.78 -10.90 -7.16
C GLN A 57 19.09 -10.37 -5.89
N GLY A 58 18.55 -9.15 -5.92
CA GLY A 58 17.74 -8.57 -4.86
C GLY A 58 16.45 -9.35 -4.60
N ARG A 59 15.82 -9.94 -5.63
CA ARG A 59 14.56 -10.71 -5.49
C ARG A 59 14.72 -11.98 -4.64
N ASN A 60 15.81 -12.72 -4.78
CA ASN A 60 16.04 -13.91 -3.95
C ASN A 60 16.30 -13.53 -2.49
N THR A 61 17.07 -12.46 -2.27
CA THR A 61 17.32 -11.90 -0.94
C THR A 61 16.02 -11.40 -0.31
N PHE A 62 15.14 -10.81 -1.12
CA PHE A 62 13.85 -10.32 -0.65
C PHE A 62 12.88 -11.45 -0.29
N THR A 63 12.85 -12.57 -1.05
CA THR A 63 12.04 -13.75 -0.69
C THR A 63 12.46 -14.33 0.67
N GLN A 64 13.76 -14.47 0.93
CA GLN A 64 14.28 -14.91 2.24
C GLN A 64 13.92 -13.91 3.36
N LEU A 65 13.86 -12.63 3.06
CA LEU A 65 13.40 -11.63 4.02
C LEU A 65 11.91 -11.80 4.33
N VAL A 66 11.08 -12.11 3.32
CA VAL A 66 9.64 -12.37 3.49
C VAL A 66 9.41 -13.55 4.44
N GLU A 67 10.17 -14.65 4.30
CA GLU A 67 10.12 -15.79 5.22
C GLU A 67 10.41 -15.36 6.67
N ARG A 68 11.47 -14.57 6.88
CA ARG A 68 11.83 -14.05 8.21
C ARG A 68 10.76 -13.10 8.79
N ILE A 69 10.09 -12.32 7.95
CA ILE A 69 8.99 -11.46 8.36
C ILE A 69 7.80 -12.33 8.79
N ALA A 70 7.41 -13.32 7.98
CA ALA A 70 6.31 -14.23 8.27
C ALA A 70 6.50 -14.96 9.61
N ASP A 71 7.72 -15.41 9.89
CA ASP A 71 8.05 -16.05 11.18
C ASP A 71 8.00 -15.08 12.38
N GLY A 72 8.14 -13.78 12.11
CA GLY A 72 8.33 -12.77 13.16
C GLY A 72 7.09 -11.99 13.57
N ILE A 73 6.00 -12.02 12.80
CA ILE A 73 4.79 -11.22 13.04
C ILE A 73 3.54 -12.11 13.02
N ASN A 74 2.46 -11.63 13.65
CA ASN A 74 1.18 -12.32 13.74
C ASN A 74 0.00 -11.52 13.16
N ILE A 75 0.29 -10.50 12.37
CA ILE A 75 -0.69 -9.70 11.64
C ILE A 75 -0.46 -9.88 10.14
N PRO A 76 -1.51 -9.74 9.30
CA PRO A 76 -1.37 -9.88 7.86
C PRO A 76 -0.37 -8.90 7.27
N PHE A 77 0.32 -9.31 6.22
CA PHE A 77 1.17 -8.40 5.48
C PHE A 77 1.10 -8.61 3.96
N THR A 78 1.23 -7.51 3.27
CA THR A 78 1.26 -7.42 1.81
C THR A 78 2.69 -7.20 1.33
N VAL A 79 3.07 -7.90 0.29
CA VAL A 79 4.37 -7.75 -0.37
C VAL A 79 4.17 -7.18 -1.77
N GLY A 80 4.91 -6.12 -2.10
CA GLY A 80 4.93 -5.49 -3.41
C GLY A 80 6.34 -5.27 -3.94
N GLY A 81 6.42 -4.89 -5.21
CA GLY A 81 7.67 -4.63 -5.91
C GLY A 81 8.12 -5.79 -6.79
N GLY A 82 8.33 -5.51 -8.09
CA GLY A 82 8.90 -6.44 -9.06
C GLY A 82 8.07 -7.69 -9.41
N ILE A 83 6.83 -7.80 -8.97
CA ILE A 83 5.94 -8.94 -9.26
C ILE A 83 5.39 -8.79 -10.68
N ALA A 84 5.78 -9.69 -11.58
CA ALA A 84 5.46 -9.61 -13.01
C ALA A 84 4.84 -10.91 -13.56
N SER A 85 4.72 -11.95 -12.75
CA SER A 85 4.20 -13.26 -13.16
C SER A 85 3.48 -13.98 -12.02
N LEU A 86 2.68 -14.98 -12.38
CA LEU A 86 2.07 -15.91 -11.43
C LEU A 86 3.14 -16.65 -10.60
N ALA A 87 4.29 -16.97 -11.19
CA ALA A 87 5.39 -17.62 -10.49
C ALA A 87 6.02 -16.71 -9.42
N ASP A 88 6.09 -15.39 -9.66
CA ASP A 88 6.53 -14.43 -8.65
C ASP A 88 5.55 -14.39 -7.47
N ALA A 89 4.25 -14.33 -7.75
CA ALA A 89 3.20 -14.35 -6.74
C ALA A 89 3.21 -15.65 -5.92
N SER A 90 3.41 -16.81 -6.59
CA SER A 90 3.54 -18.11 -5.92
C SER A 90 4.70 -18.15 -4.92
N ARG A 91 5.88 -17.70 -5.33
CA ARG A 91 7.05 -17.66 -4.44
C ARG A 91 6.83 -16.83 -3.17
N LEU A 92 6.12 -15.71 -3.29
CA LEU A 92 5.84 -14.85 -2.13
C LEU A 92 4.78 -15.46 -1.22
N LEU A 93 3.77 -16.16 -1.78
CA LEU A 93 2.82 -16.93 -0.99
C LEU A 93 3.52 -18.07 -0.23
N ASP A 94 4.38 -18.82 -0.93
CA ASP A 94 5.15 -19.92 -0.33
C ASP A 94 6.11 -19.42 0.77
N ALA A 95 6.60 -18.18 0.64
CA ALA A 95 7.40 -17.48 1.66
C ALA A 95 6.57 -16.91 2.82
N GLY A 96 5.24 -17.02 2.80
CA GLY A 96 4.34 -16.64 3.89
C GLY A 96 3.66 -15.29 3.74
N ALA A 97 3.73 -14.61 2.58
CA ALA A 97 2.97 -13.39 2.36
C ALA A 97 1.46 -13.66 2.29
N ASP A 98 0.64 -12.86 3.00
CA ASP A 98 -0.82 -12.98 2.96
C ASP A 98 -1.42 -12.37 1.70
N LYS A 99 -0.77 -11.35 1.13
CA LYS A 99 -1.20 -10.65 -0.08
C LYS A 99 0.00 -10.22 -0.93
N VAL A 100 -0.23 -10.08 -2.22
CA VAL A 100 0.74 -9.48 -3.14
C VAL A 100 0.18 -8.19 -3.74
N SER A 101 1.05 -7.19 -3.88
CA SER A 101 0.72 -5.91 -4.50
C SER A 101 1.37 -5.80 -5.88
N ILE A 102 0.55 -5.67 -6.92
CA ILE A 102 0.98 -5.55 -8.31
C ILE A 102 0.59 -4.17 -8.87
N ASN A 103 1.49 -3.53 -9.60
CA ASN A 103 1.31 -2.20 -10.19
C ASN A 103 1.66 -2.22 -11.70
N SER A 104 2.85 -1.81 -12.08
CA SER A 104 3.26 -1.62 -13.49
C SER A 104 3.07 -2.88 -14.36
N ALA A 105 3.24 -4.06 -13.79
CA ALA A 105 3.02 -5.32 -14.49
C ALA A 105 1.54 -5.53 -14.82
N ALA A 106 0.62 -5.18 -13.90
CA ALA A 106 -0.82 -5.24 -14.13
C ALA A 106 -1.27 -4.21 -15.17
N VAL A 107 -0.66 -3.02 -15.19
CA VAL A 107 -0.92 -2.00 -16.21
C VAL A 107 -0.48 -2.48 -17.60
N ALA A 108 0.66 -3.14 -17.69
CA ALA A 108 1.20 -3.68 -18.95
C ALA A 108 0.46 -4.94 -19.42
N ARG A 109 -0.01 -5.77 -18.49
CA ARG A 109 -0.74 -7.02 -18.75
C ARG A 109 -1.84 -7.22 -17.71
N PRO A 110 -3.03 -6.66 -17.94
CA PRO A 110 -4.15 -6.72 -16.99
C PRO A 110 -4.60 -8.14 -16.62
N GLU A 111 -4.42 -9.10 -17.52
CA GLU A 111 -4.73 -10.52 -17.32
C GLU A 111 -3.98 -11.12 -16.13
N LEU A 112 -2.86 -10.54 -15.72
CA LEU A 112 -2.12 -10.97 -14.52
C LEU A 112 -2.97 -10.91 -13.26
N ILE A 113 -3.87 -9.93 -13.15
CA ILE A 113 -4.81 -9.81 -12.02
C ILE A 113 -5.71 -11.05 -11.96
N GLU A 114 -6.30 -11.43 -13.11
CA GLU A 114 -7.20 -12.58 -13.23
C GLU A 114 -6.46 -13.90 -12.92
N GLU A 115 -5.28 -14.08 -13.49
CA GLU A 115 -4.47 -15.29 -13.29
C GLU A 115 -4.15 -15.52 -11.81
N ILE A 116 -3.75 -14.46 -11.09
CA ILE A 116 -3.43 -14.57 -9.66
C ILE A 116 -4.72 -14.79 -8.85
N ALA A 117 -5.79 -14.02 -9.14
CA ALA A 117 -7.06 -14.11 -8.44
C ALA A 117 -7.74 -15.48 -8.64
N GLN A 118 -7.71 -16.04 -9.84
CA GLN A 118 -8.25 -17.38 -10.12
C GLN A 118 -7.47 -18.48 -9.40
N ARG A 119 -6.17 -18.31 -9.24
CA ARG A 119 -5.29 -19.32 -8.63
C ARG A 119 -5.32 -19.28 -7.10
N TYR A 120 -5.35 -18.08 -6.50
CA TYR A 120 -5.14 -17.88 -5.05
C TYR A 120 -6.30 -17.17 -4.36
N GLY A 121 -7.31 -16.73 -5.10
CA GLY A 121 -8.44 -15.94 -4.62
C GLY A 121 -8.17 -14.42 -4.71
N SER A 122 -9.24 -13.66 -4.90
CA SER A 122 -9.17 -12.19 -5.00
C SER A 122 -8.54 -11.55 -3.75
N GLN A 123 -8.78 -12.10 -2.57
CA GLN A 123 -8.23 -11.60 -1.30
C GLN A 123 -6.69 -11.57 -1.26
N PHE A 124 -6.02 -12.33 -2.12
CA PHE A 124 -4.57 -12.33 -2.24
C PHE A 124 -4.05 -11.19 -3.13
N VAL A 125 -4.89 -10.55 -3.94
CA VAL A 125 -4.50 -9.57 -4.96
C VAL A 125 -4.82 -8.16 -4.52
N VAL A 126 -3.79 -7.36 -4.30
CA VAL A 126 -3.87 -5.90 -4.15
C VAL A 126 -3.36 -5.26 -5.44
N VAL A 127 -4.20 -4.47 -6.11
CA VAL A 127 -3.72 -3.67 -7.25
C VAL A 127 -3.30 -2.30 -6.74
N ALA A 128 -1.99 -2.04 -6.78
CA ALA A 128 -1.45 -0.73 -6.48
C ALA A 128 -1.58 0.20 -7.69
N ILE A 129 -2.03 1.41 -7.43
CA ILE A 129 -2.24 2.45 -8.43
C ILE A 129 -1.52 3.72 -7.97
N ASP A 130 -0.51 4.15 -8.71
CA ASP A 130 0.09 5.46 -8.55
C ASP A 130 -0.65 6.44 -9.47
N ALA A 131 -1.39 7.37 -8.90
CA ALA A 131 -2.17 8.33 -9.69
C ALA A 131 -1.65 9.76 -9.53
N LYS A 132 -1.67 10.49 -10.63
CA LYS A 132 -1.26 11.90 -10.69
C LYS A 132 -2.31 12.72 -11.41
N GLN A 133 -2.65 13.87 -10.83
CA GLN A 133 -3.58 14.82 -11.43
C GLN A 133 -2.86 15.62 -12.53
N ARG A 134 -3.49 15.71 -13.69
CA ARG A 134 -3.03 16.58 -14.79
C ARG A 134 -3.54 18.01 -14.60
N PRO A 135 -3.00 19.00 -15.35
CA PRO A 135 -3.45 20.39 -15.26
C PRO A 135 -4.92 20.63 -15.61
N ASP A 136 -5.56 19.70 -16.35
CA ASP A 136 -6.99 19.71 -16.67
C ASP A 136 -7.88 19.25 -15.49
N GLY A 137 -7.26 18.81 -14.38
CA GLY A 137 -7.97 18.32 -13.21
C GLY A 137 -8.26 16.83 -13.21
N GLU A 138 -8.02 16.12 -14.31
CA GLU A 138 -8.27 14.68 -14.43
C GLU A 138 -7.11 13.85 -13.85
N TRP A 139 -7.45 12.67 -13.31
CA TRP A 139 -6.50 11.76 -12.69
C TRP A 139 -6.11 10.63 -13.64
N TYR A 140 -4.82 10.51 -13.88
CA TYR A 140 -4.24 9.45 -14.70
C TYR A 140 -3.29 8.59 -13.90
N ILE A 141 -3.25 7.29 -14.24
CA ILE A 141 -2.29 6.39 -13.61
C ILE A 141 -0.89 6.62 -14.17
N THR A 142 0.08 6.42 -13.30
CA THR A 142 1.50 6.48 -13.63
C THR A 142 2.15 5.14 -13.35
N THR A 143 3.30 4.91 -13.93
CA THR A 143 4.13 3.72 -13.72
C THR A 143 5.54 4.12 -13.34
N HIS A 144 6.40 3.14 -12.99
CA HIS A 144 7.79 3.37 -12.62
C HIS A 144 7.94 4.38 -11.47
N GLY A 145 7.20 4.16 -10.37
CA GLY A 145 7.26 5.04 -9.20
C GLY A 145 6.76 6.46 -9.47
N GLY A 146 5.71 6.61 -10.30
CA GLY A 146 5.11 7.92 -10.58
C GLY A 146 5.81 8.75 -11.66
N THR A 147 6.86 8.22 -12.31
CA THR A 147 7.68 8.99 -13.28
C THR A 147 7.14 9.00 -14.70
N ARG A 148 6.28 8.03 -15.07
CA ARG A 148 5.72 7.89 -16.42
C ARG A 148 4.21 7.92 -16.40
N PHE A 149 3.60 8.93 -17.03
CA PHE A 149 2.17 8.93 -17.32
C PHE A 149 1.81 7.81 -18.30
N THR A 150 0.63 7.25 -18.10
CA THR A 150 -0.04 6.41 -19.09
C THR A 150 -1.24 7.14 -19.67
N ASP A 151 -1.90 6.54 -20.67
CA ASP A 151 -3.16 7.06 -21.23
C ASP A 151 -4.39 6.49 -20.50
N ARG A 152 -4.18 5.75 -19.38
CA ARG A 152 -5.28 5.17 -18.59
C ARG A 152 -5.74 6.17 -17.54
N GLU A 153 -7.02 6.45 -17.56
CA GLU A 153 -7.69 7.24 -16.52
C GLU A 153 -7.85 6.41 -15.25
N LEU A 154 -7.70 7.03 -14.08
CA LEU A 154 -7.68 6.36 -12.79
C LEU A 154 -8.94 5.55 -12.49
N PHE A 155 -10.12 6.16 -12.63
CA PHE A 155 -11.37 5.51 -12.22
C PHE A 155 -11.72 4.35 -13.14
N ALA A 156 -11.50 4.53 -14.45
CA ALA A 156 -11.67 3.45 -15.43
C ALA A 156 -10.73 2.27 -15.15
N TRP A 157 -9.47 2.54 -14.80
CA TRP A 157 -8.52 1.49 -14.44
C TRP A 157 -8.86 0.78 -13.13
N ALA A 158 -9.28 1.52 -12.11
CA ALA A 158 -9.68 0.93 -10.83
C ALA A 158 -10.90 0.01 -10.99
N HIS A 159 -11.87 0.39 -11.81
CA HIS A 159 -13.00 -0.47 -12.19
C HIS A 159 -12.54 -1.71 -12.95
N GLU A 160 -11.69 -1.56 -13.96
CA GLU A 160 -11.14 -2.70 -14.70
C GLU A 160 -10.40 -3.67 -13.77
N ALA A 161 -9.58 -3.16 -12.84
CA ALA A 161 -8.87 -3.98 -11.86
C ALA A 161 -9.85 -4.76 -10.96
N GLN A 162 -10.90 -4.13 -10.47
CA GLN A 162 -11.95 -4.79 -9.70
C GLN A 162 -12.64 -5.90 -10.50
N GLU A 163 -13.07 -5.62 -11.73
CA GLU A 163 -13.75 -6.61 -12.58
C GLU A 163 -12.85 -7.80 -12.95
N ARG A 164 -11.53 -7.59 -13.00
CA ARG A 164 -10.53 -8.63 -13.23
C ARG A 164 -10.21 -9.45 -11.98
N GLY A 165 -10.78 -9.11 -10.82
CA GLY A 165 -10.64 -9.89 -9.60
C GLY A 165 -9.63 -9.34 -8.58
N ALA A 166 -9.26 -8.08 -8.64
CA ALA A 166 -8.56 -7.43 -7.53
C ALA A 166 -9.40 -7.53 -6.24
N GLY A 167 -8.77 -7.89 -5.13
CA GLY A 167 -9.42 -7.92 -3.83
C GLY A 167 -9.39 -6.59 -3.11
N GLU A 168 -8.37 -5.76 -3.38
CA GLU A 168 -8.22 -4.41 -2.83
C GLU A 168 -7.51 -3.49 -3.83
N ILE A 169 -7.77 -2.19 -3.72
CA ILE A 169 -7.02 -1.13 -4.43
C ILE A 169 -6.16 -0.38 -3.40
N LEU A 170 -4.86 -0.30 -3.66
CA LEU A 170 -3.92 0.58 -2.95
C LEU A 170 -3.66 1.81 -3.83
N LEU A 171 -4.32 2.92 -3.54
CA LEU A 171 -4.15 4.16 -4.32
C LEU A 171 -3.14 5.08 -3.64
N THR A 172 -2.07 5.42 -4.35
CA THR A 172 -1.12 6.46 -3.97
C THR A 172 -1.35 7.73 -4.79
N SER A 173 -1.69 8.82 -4.11
CA SER A 173 -1.72 10.15 -4.75
C SER A 173 -0.30 10.68 -4.88
N MET A 174 0.26 10.66 -6.09
CA MET A 174 1.63 11.13 -6.37
C MET A 174 1.81 12.65 -6.21
N ASN A 175 0.72 13.42 -6.28
CA ASN A 175 0.76 14.86 -5.99
C ASN A 175 0.94 15.14 -4.49
N HIS A 176 0.56 14.20 -3.62
CA HIS A 176 0.58 14.34 -2.18
C HIS A 176 1.64 13.48 -1.51
N ASP A 177 2.20 12.49 -2.21
CA ASP A 177 3.21 11.61 -1.64
C ASP A 177 4.46 12.36 -1.19
N GLY A 178 4.87 12.15 0.05
CA GLY A 178 5.99 12.82 0.70
C GLY A 178 5.73 14.27 1.13
N THR A 179 4.60 14.90 0.74
CA THR A 179 4.31 16.31 1.05
C THR A 179 3.85 16.57 2.47
N ARG A 180 3.27 15.54 3.14
CA ARG A 180 2.70 15.63 4.48
C ARG A 180 1.50 16.60 4.61
N SER A 181 0.90 16.99 3.49
CA SER A 181 -0.18 17.99 3.42
C SER A 181 -1.59 17.41 3.55
N GLY A 182 -1.71 16.13 3.82
CA GLY A 182 -2.97 15.39 3.86
C GLY A 182 -3.25 14.62 2.57
N TYR A 183 -4.18 13.69 2.67
CA TYR A 183 -4.68 12.94 1.51
C TYR A 183 -5.67 13.80 0.70
N PRO A 184 -5.77 13.63 -0.62
CA PRO A 184 -6.78 14.32 -1.44
C PRO A 184 -8.18 13.73 -1.19
N ILE A 185 -8.87 14.22 -0.19
CA ILE A 185 -10.15 13.68 0.29
C ILE A 185 -11.20 13.54 -0.83
N PRO A 186 -11.41 14.54 -1.73
CA PRO A 186 -12.38 14.38 -2.81
C PRO A 186 -12.08 13.22 -3.77
N LEU A 187 -10.79 12.92 -4.01
CA LEU A 187 -10.36 11.80 -4.82
C LEU A 187 -10.78 10.47 -4.18
N PHE A 188 -10.45 10.30 -2.89
CA PHE A 188 -10.78 9.08 -2.17
C PHE A 188 -12.28 8.91 -2.00
N ALA A 189 -13.01 9.97 -1.66
CA ALA A 189 -14.47 9.93 -1.53
C ALA A 189 -15.16 9.48 -2.83
N ARG A 190 -14.69 9.94 -3.99
CA ARG A 190 -15.19 9.48 -5.28
C ARG A 190 -14.84 8.02 -5.52
N LEU A 191 -13.57 7.63 -5.34
CA LEU A 191 -13.11 6.27 -5.62
C LEU A 191 -13.83 5.23 -4.74
N THR A 192 -14.00 5.52 -3.45
CA THR A 192 -14.67 4.61 -2.50
C THR A 192 -16.18 4.52 -2.72
N ALA A 193 -16.80 5.53 -3.32
CA ALA A 193 -18.21 5.47 -3.73
C ALA A 193 -18.42 4.61 -4.99
N ASP A 194 -17.42 4.59 -5.88
CA ASP A 194 -17.48 3.90 -7.17
C ASP A 194 -17.14 2.40 -7.06
N LEU A 195 -16.26 2.01 -6.13
CA LEU A 195 -15.78 0.63 -5.99
C LEU A 195 -16.54 -0.16 -4.93
N ARG A 196 -16.59 -1.49 -5.10
CA ARG A 196 -17.19 -2.45 -4.15
C ARG A 196 -16.13 -3.20 -3.32
N ILE A 197 -14.86 -3.06 -3.67
CA ILE A 197 -13.72 -3.65 -2.97
C ILE A 197 -13.04 -2.59 -2.10
N PRO A 198 -12.36 -2.98 -1.02
CA PRO A 198 -11.68 -2.06 -0.13
C PRO A 198 -10.66 -1.17 -0.83
N VAL A 199 -10.57 0.07 -0.38
CA VAL A 199 -9.58 1.07 -0.83
C VAL A 199 -8.63 1.41 0.30
N ILE A 200 -7.33 1.22 0.05
CA ILE A 200 -6.23 1.62 0.93
C ILE A 200 -5.71 2.97 0.42
N ALA A 201 -5.81 4.00 1.26
CA ALA A 201 -5.34 5.35 0.93
C ALA A 201 -3.85 5.50 1.22
N SER A 202 -3.09 6.02 0.25
CA SER A 202 -1.66 6.31 0.35
C SER A 202 -1.32 7.67 -0.27
N GLY A 203 -0.24 8.29 0.24
CA GLY A 203 0.28 9.58 -0.23
C GLY A 203 -0.37 10.78 0.48
N GLY A 204 0.41 11.47 1.35
CA GLY A 204 0.01 12.71 2.00
C GLY A 204 -0.06 12.69 3.53
N ALA A 205 0.06 11.54 4.18
CA ALA A 205 0.01 11.46 5.64
C ALA A 205 1.09 12.34 6.31
N GLY A 206 0.67 13.30 7.11
CA GLY A 206 1.55 14.18 7.87
C GLY A 206 1.25 14.20 9.37
N CYS A 207 0.07 13.71 9.78
CA CYS A 207 -0.33 13.60 11.18
C CYS A 207 -1.53 12.63 11.32
N ALA A 208 -1.89 12.27 12.56
CA ALA A 208 -3.06 11.44 12.86
C ALA A 208 -4.37 12.04 12.30
N GLY A 209 -4.51 13.36 12.30
CA GLY A 209 -5.69 14.05 11.76
C GLY A 209 -5.95 13.74 10.28
N HIS A 210 -4.90 13.67 9.46
CA HIS A 210 -5.01 13.33 8.03
C HIS A 210 -5.52 11.90 7.83
N ILE A 211 -5.06 10.97 8.65
CA ILE A 211 -5.53 9.57 8.62
C ILE A 211 -7.01 9.50 9.00
N VAL A 212 -7.40 10.21 10.07
CA VAL A 212 -8.81 10.28 10.48
C VAL A 212 -9.69 10.84 9.37
N GLU A 213 -9.24 11.88 8.69
CA GLU A 213 -10.01 12.53 7.61
C GLU A 213 -10.22 11.60 6.42
N VAL A 214 -9.19 10.90 5.95
CA VAL A 214 -9.31 9.98 4.80
C VAL A 214 -10.16 8.75 5.13
N LEU A 215 -10.12 8.26 6.37
CA LEU A 215 -10.92 7.12 6.82
C LEU A 215 -12.38 7.48 7.12
N THR A 216 -12.70 8.76 7.30
CA THR A 216 -14.06 9.26 7.54
C THR A 216 -14.62 9.95 6.29
N ALA A 217 -14.24 11.19 6.01
CA ALA A 217 -14.74 11.96 4.88
C ALA A 217 -14.27 11.40 3.52
N GLY A 218 -13.08 10.82 3.46
CA GLY A 218 -12.57 10.13 2.26
C GLY A 218 -13.18 8.73 2.04
N GLY A 219 -13.82 8.14 3.04
CA GLY A 219 -14.46 6.83 2.96
C GLY A 219 -13.50 5.64 2.88
N ALA A 220 -12.18 5.83 2.81
CA ALA A 220 -11.21 4.76 2.68
C ALA A 220 -11.35 3.69 3.77
N ASP A 221 -11.05 2.43 3.43
CA ASP A 221 -11.15 1.29 4.35
C ASP A 221 -9.87 1.09 5.16
N ALA A 222 -8.77 1.58 4.63
CA ALA A 222 -7.48 1.60 5.29
C ALA A 222 -6.68 2.86 4.94
N ALA A 223 -5.80 3.26 5.84
CA ALA A 223 -4.81 4.31 5.60
C ALA A 223 -3.40 3.73 5.72
N LEU A 224 -2.61 3.92 4.67
CA LEU A 224 -1.21 3.56 4.61
C LEU A 224 -0.36 4.81 4.86
N ALA A 225 0.62 4.68 5.76
CA ALA A 225 1.58 5.73 6.05
C ALA A 225 2.96 5.14 6.38
N ALA A 226 4.02 5.90 6.18
CA ALA A 226 5.39 5.49 6.39
C ALA A 226 6.13 6.46 7.33
N SER A 227 6.53 7.63 6.83
CA SER A 227 7.44 8.56 7.52
C SER A 227 6.97 8.98 8.91
N ILE A 228 5.68 9.25 9.11
CA ILE A 228 5.16 9.70 10.41
C ILE A 228 5.33 8.64 11.50
N PHE A 229 5.29 7.34 11.13
CA PHE A 229 5.55 6.23 12.04
C PHE A 229 7.05 5.97 12.18
N HIS A 230 7.80 5.97 11.07
CA HIS A 230 9.25 5.71 11.09
C HIS A 230 10.03 6.73 11.92
N TYR A 231 9.60 7.99 11.91
CA TYR A 231 10.25 9.06 12.65
C TYR A 231 9.62 9.33 14.03
N GLY A 232 8.63 8.52 14.44
CA GLY A 232 7.98 8.65 15.75
C GLY A 232 7.19 9.95 15.94
N GLU A 233 6.69 10.54 14.84
CA GLU A 233 5.91 11.79 14.91
C GLU A 233 4.48 11.56 15.37
N THR A 234 3.98 10.34 15.18
CA THR A 234 2.75 9.83 15.77
C THR A 234 2.87 8.31 15.90
N THR A 235 2.11 7.73 16.82
CA THR A 235 2.02 6.29 17.02
C THR A 235 0.72 5.73 16.43
N ILE A 236 0.69 4.43 16.19
CA ILE A 236 -0.52 3.74 15.73
C ILE A 236 -1.63 3.85 16.79
N ALA A 237 -1.27 3.75 18.06
CA ALA A 237 -2.18 3.90 19.19
C ALA A 237 -2.85 5.29 19.21
N GLU A 238 -2.09 6.38 19.02
CA GLU A 238 -2.62 7.73 18.95
C GLU A 238 -3.61 7.90 17.79
N VAL A 239 -3.29 7.35 16.60
CA VAL A 239 -4.21 7.35 15.45
C VAL A 239 -5.50 6.61 15.79
N LYS A 240 -5.43 5.42 16.37
CA LYS A 240 -6.60 4.62 16.76
C LYS A 240 -7.43 5.32 17.83
N GLN A 241 -6.80 5.96 18.80
CA GLN A 241 -7.51 6.78 19.81
C GLN A 241 -8.25 7.96 19.16
N ALA A 242 -7.62 8.67 18.21
CA ALA A 242 -8.25 9.76 17.49
C ALA A 242 -9.44 9.31 16.64
N LEU A 243 -9.37 8.11 16.04
CA LEU A 243 -10.48 7.48 15.31
C LEU A 243 -11.62 7.08 16.25
N ALA A 244 -11.30 6.41 17.35
CA ALA A 244 -12.28 5.99 18.35
C ALA A 244 -13.04 7.19 18.97
N ALA A 245 -12.33 8.30 19.23
CA ALA A 245 -12.94 9.55 19.71
C ALA A 245 -13.96 10.15 18.73
N ARG A 246 -13.90 9.76 17.45
CA ARG A 246 -14.89 10.15 16.41
C ARG A 246 -15.91 9.05 16.10
N GLY A 247 -15.98 8.02 16.94
CA GLY A 247 -16.91 6.90 16.76
C GLY A 247 -16.57 5.96 15.61
N VAL A 248 -15.33 6.03 15.07
CA VAL A 248 -14.87 5.12 14.02
C VAL A 248 -14.43 3.80 14.66
N SER A 249 -14.95 2.68 14.14
CA SER A 249 -14.57 1.35 14.61
C SER A 249 -13.14 1.03 14.17
N VAL A 250 -12.29 0.73 15.14
CA VAL A 250 -10.91 0.25 14.97
C VAL A 250 -10.68 -1.01 15.78
N ARG A 251 -9.72 -1.81 15.39
CA ARG A 251 -9.29 -2.97 16.19
C ARG A 251 -8.50 -2.46 17.40
N ALA A 252 -8.76 -3.04 18.58
CA ALA A 252 -8.04 -2.72 19.82
C ALA A 252 -6.60 -3.25 19.76
#